data_f2155224e31edc12d164d10da8c29e2f
#
_entry.id   f2155224e31edc12d164d10da8c29e2f
#
_cell.length_a   1.000
_cell.length_b   1.000
_cell.length_c   1.000
_cell.angle_alpha   90.00
_cell.angle_beta   90.00
_cell.angle_gamma   90.00
#
_symmetry.space_group_name_H-M   'P 1'
#
loop_
_entity.id
_entity.type
_entity.pdbx_description
1 polymer ?
#
loop_
_entity_poly.entity_id
_entity_poly.type
_entity_poly.pdbx_seq_one_letter_code
_entity_poly.pdbx_strand_id
1 'polypeptide(L)'
;YARANKFGFIETPYLVVKNNKNDEAYLSGKEPLKVWITDEVKYLTADKEEKYIIAQANVTMEKNEKSGELLITEDVVIARRSGDFVEVPKDQINLIDVSPKQVVAVSTACIPFLEHDDTTRALMGANMQRQAIPLLKPEAPFVGTGIEFKAAKDSGVAICADVDGVVK
;
A
#
# COMPACT_ATOMS: atom_id res chain seq x y z
N TYR A 1 0.48 6.60 1.33
CA TYR A 1 -0.45 7.17 2.32
C TYR A 1 -1.55 7.96 1.64
N ALA A 2 -2.66 8.17 2.34
CA ALA A 2 -3.75 9.00 1.88
C ALA A 2 -3.30 10.47 1.75
N ARG A 3 -3.90 11.20 0.84
CA ARG A 3 -3.68 12.63 0.63
C ARG A 3 -5.01 13.37 0.64
N ALA A 4 -4.99 14.68 0.91
CA ALA A 4 -6.15 15.53 0.73
C ALA A 4 -6.18 16.08 -0.70
N ASN A 5 -7.36 16.10 -1.33
CA ASN A 5 -7.54 16.74 -2.61
C ASN A 5 -7.79 18.26 -2.43
N LYS A 6 -7.93 18.99 -3.55
CA LYS A 6 -8.18 20.44 -3.54
C LYS A 6 -9.47 20.87 -2.82
N PHE A 7 -10.39 19.95 -2.56
CA PHE A 7 -11.63 20.20 -1.84
C PHE A 7 -11.56 19.78 -0.36
N GLY A 8 -10.41 19.23 0.08
CA GLY A 8 -10.22 18.72 1.44
C GLY A 8 -10.70 17.29 1.68
N PHE A 9 -11.18 16.57 0.66
CA PHE A 9 -11.53 15.15 0.79
C PHE A 9 -10.28 14.28 0.78
N ILE A 10 -10.32 13.23 1.58
CA ILE A 10 -9.24 12.24 1.65
C ILE A 10 -9.31 11.33 0.43
N GLU A 11 -8.18 11.18 -0.26
CA GLU A 11 -7.97 10.22 -1.33
C GLU A 11 -7.02 9.12 -0.85
N THR A 12 -7.45 7.87 -1.00
CA THR A 12 -6.67 6.68 -0.64
C THR A 12 -5.95 6.13 -1.86
N PRO A 13 -4.66 5.74 -1.76
CA PRO A 13 -3.92 5.15 -2.86
C PRO A 13 -4.26 3.67 -3.03
N TYR A 14 -4.37 3.24 -4.29
CA TYR A 14 -4.53 1.86 -4.72
C TYR A 14 -3.60 1.57 -5.88
N LEU A 15 -3.13 0.33 -6.00
CA LEU A 15 -2.40 -0.14 -7.17
C LEU A 15 -3.39 -0.68 -8.20
N VAL A 16 -3.13 -0.39 -9.45
CA VAL A 16 -3.98 -0.84 -10.57
C VAL A 16 -3.63 -2.28 -10.92
N VAL A 17 -4.65 -3.12 -11.01
CA VAL A 17 -4.54 -4.52 -11.44
C VAL A 17 -4.94 -4.62 -12.91
N LYS A 18 -4.14 -5.31 -13.72
CA LYS A 18 -4.41 -5.59 -15.12
C LYS A 18 -4.49 -7.10 -15.35
N ASN A 19 -5.21 -7.48 -16.39
CA ASN A 19 -5.32 -8.88 -16.81
C ASN A 19 -5.19 -8.98 -18.33
N ASN A 20 -4.89 -10.18 -18.83
CA ASN A 20 -4.79 -10.48 -20.26
C ASN A 20 -6.09 -11.00 -20.88
N LYS A 21 -7.24 -10.78 -20.25
CA LYS A 21 -8.53 -11.32 -20.70
C LYS A 21 -8.92 -10.90 -22.12
N ASN A 22 -8.49 -9.71 -22.53
CA ASN A 22 -8.77 -9.14 -23.86
C ASN A 22 -7.65 -9.40 -24.88
N ASP A 23 -6.57 -10.10 -24.49
CA ASP A 23 -5.45 -10.38 -25.38
C ASP A 23 -5.80 -11.54 -26.33
N GLU A 24 -5.36 -11.43 -27.60
CA GLU A 24 -5.58 -12.46 -28.62
C GLU A 24 -4.98 -13.82 -28.22
N ALA A 25 -3.88 -13.82 -27.47
CA ALA A 25 -3.23 -15.02 -26.97
C ALA A 25 -4.10 -15.79 -25.96
N TYR A 26 -4.81 -15.07 -25.06
CA TYR A 26 -5.76 -15.67 -24.14
C TYR A 26 -7.03 -16.13 -24.86
N LEU A 27 -7.62 -15.28 -25.72
CA LEU A 27 -8.83 -15.58 -26.49
C LEU A 27 -8.66 -16.79 -27.41
N SER A 28 -7.45 -17.02 -27.93
CA SER A 28 -7.10 -18.18 -28.77
C SER A 28 -6.75 -19.44 -27.97
N GLY A 29 -6.79 -19.38 -26.62
CA GLY A 29 -6.46 -20.50 -25.73
C GLY A 29 -4.97 -20.87 -25.68
N LYS A 30 -4.08 -20.01 -26.18
CA LYS A 30 -2.62 -20.24 -26.18
C LYS A 30 -1.97 -19.93 -24.83
N GLU A 31 -2.54 -18.99 -24.07
CA GLU A 31 -2.04 -18.60 -22.74
C GLU A 31 -3.12 -18.68 -21.66
N PRO A 32 -2.75 -19.04 -20.42
CA PRO A 32 -3.67 -19.01 -19.28
C PRO A 32 -4.01 -17.55 -18.90
N LEU A 33 -5.09 -17.41 -18.13
CA LEU A 33 -5.44 -16.12 -17.53
C LEU A 33 -4.34 -15.66 -16.59
N LYS A 34 -3.75 -14.52 -16.90
CA LYS A 34 -2.76 -13.84 -16.06
C LYS A 34 -3.36 -12.55 -15.51
N VAL A 35 -3.18 -12.33 -14.24
CA VAL A 35 -3.58 -11.10 -13.54
C VAL A 35 -2.36 -10.58 -12.80
N TRP A 36 -1.94 -9.35 -13.10
CA TRP A 36 -0.75 -8.76 -12.52
C TRP A 36 -1.00 -7.36 -11.96
N ILE A 37 -0.19 -7.01 -10.96
CA ILE A 37 -0.22 -5.73 -10.31
C ILE A 37 0.75 -4.80 -11.03
N THR A 38 0.30 -3.61 -11.34
CA THR A 38 1.13 -2.56 -11.94
C THR A 38 1.67 -1.61 -10.88
N ASP A 39 2.74 -0.89 -11.19
CA ASP A 39 3.28 0.17 -10.32
C ASP A 39 2.45 1.47 -10.39
N GLU A 40 1.36 1.46 -11.17
CA GLU A 40 0.48 2.62 -11.30
C GLU A 40 -0.37 2.79 -10.04
N VAL A 41 -0.18 3.93 -9.35
CA VAL A 41 -0.95 4.29 -8.16
C VAL A 41 -2.11 5.19 -8.53
N LYS A 42 -3.32 4.76 -8.19
CA LYS A 42 -4.54 5.54 -8.38
C LYS A 42 -5.08 6.02 -7.05
N TYR A 43 -5.27 7.32 -6.92
CA TYR A 43 -5.87 7.93 -5.73
C TYR A 43 -7.37 8.08 -5.91
N LEU A 44 -8.15 7.54 -4.99
CA LEU A 44 -9.61 7.56 -5.05
C LEU A 44 -10.20 8.13 -3.77
N THR A 45 -11.26 8.91 -3.92
CA THR A 45 -12.17 9.30 -2.85
C THR A 45 -13.19 8.19 -2.60
N ALA A 46 -13.83 8.16 -1.43
CA ALA A 46 -14.75 7.09 -1.04
C ALA A 46 -15.91 6.88 -2.04
N ASP A 47 -16.45 7.97 -2.61
CA ASP A 47 -17.52 7.93 -3.62
C ASP A 47 -17.10 7.25 -4.92
N LYS A 48 -15.83 7.41 -5.31
CA LYS A 48 -15.26 6.78 -6.51
C LYS A 48 -14.85 5.33 -6.27
N GLU A 49 -14.44 5.01 -5.05
CA GLU A 49 -14.03 3.68 -4.62
C GLU A 49 -15.16 2.65 -4.78
N GLU A 50 -16.41 3.04 -4.52
CA GLU A 50 -17.59 2.17 -4.64
C GLU A 50 -17.76 1.53 -6.03
N LYS A 51 -17.19 2.14 -7.07
CA LYS A 51 -17.28 1.65 -8.45
C LYS A 51 -16.29 0.52 -8.77
N TYR A 52 -15.35 0.26 -7.88
CA TYR A 52 -14.26 -0.69 -8.10
C TYR A 52 -14.37 -1.90 -7.19
N ILE A 53 -13.83 -3.01 -7.67
CA ILE A 53 -13.59 -4.21 -6.86
C ILE A 53 -12.15 -4.15 -6.43
N ILE A 54 -11.92 -4.06 -5.11
CA ILE A 54 -10.62 -3.80 -4.51
C ILE A 54 -10.19 -5.02 -3.71
N ALA A 55 -9.12 -5.67 -4.14
CA ALA A 55 -8.53 -6.79 -3.41
C ALA A 55 -7.73 -6.31 -2.19
N GLN A 56 -7.66 -7.13 -1.16
CA GLN A 56 -6.82 -6.88 -0.01
C GLN A 56 -5.33 -7.12 -0.36
N ALA A 57 -4.43 -6.43 0.34
CA ALA A 57 -2.98 -6.57 0.11
C ALA A 57 -2.38 -7.90 0.61
N ASN A 58 -3.18 -8.76 1.27
CA ASN A 58 -2.77 -10.07 1.77
C ASN A 58 -2.95 -11.22 0.76
N VAL A 59 -3.35 -10.91 -0.47
CA VAL A 59 -3.47 -11.89 -1.56
C VAL A 59 -2.12 -12.51 -1.86
N THR A 60 -2.10 -13.82 -2.12
CA THR A 60 -0.88 -14.53 -2.49
C THR A 60 -0.39 -14.10 -3.87
N MET A 61 0.86 -13.64 -3.92
CA MET A 61 1.47 -13.12 -5.13
C MET A 61 2.80 -13.80 -5.40
N GLU A 62 3.07 -14.07 -6.67
CA GLU A 62 4.37 -14.56 -7.13
C GLU A 62 5.01 -13.56 -8.07
N LYS A 63 6.31 -13.36 -7.91
CA LYS A 63 7.07 -12.48 -8.79
C LYS A 63 7.46 -13.26 -10.06
N ASN A 64 7.06 -12.74 -11.20
CA ASN A 64 7.49 -13.27 -12.48
C ASN A 64 8.97 -12.95 -12.68
N GLU A 65 9.83 -13.98 -12.75
CA GLU A 65 11.28 -13.83 -12.91
C GLU A 65 11.67 -13.13 -14.23
N LYS A 66 10.83 -13.21 -15.27
CA LYS A 66 11.13 -12.65 -16.59
C LYS A 66 10.69 -11.19 -16.75
N SER A 67 9.49 -10.83 -16.26
CA SER A 67 8.94 -9.48 -16.39
C SER A 67 9.11 -8.64 -15.12
N GLY A 68 9.41 -9.28 -13.98
CA GLY A 68 9.49 -8.61 -12.68
C GLY A 68 8.13 -8.25 -12.07
N GLU A 69 7.04 -8.53 -12.75
CA GLU A 69 5.67 -8.22 -12.34
C GLU A 69 5.19 -9.16 -11.24
N LEU A 70 4.33 -8.65 -10.36
CA LEU A 70 3.66 -9.44 -9.33
C LEU A 70 2.38 -10.04 -9.89
N LEU A 71 2.33 -11.36 -9.99
CA LEU A 71 1.16 -12.11 -10.46
C LEU A 71 0.32 -12.58 -9.28
N ILE A 72 -1.00 -12.45 -9.40
CA ILE A 72 -1.95 -13.02 -8.45
C ILE A 72 -2.15 -14.50 -8.79
N THR A 73 -1.80 -15.39 -7.84
CA THR A 73 -1.86 -16.84 -8.03
C THR A 73 -3.20 -17.46 -7.62
N GLU A 74 -3.89 -16.85 -6.68
CA GLU A 74 -5.20 -17.32 -6.21
C GLU A 74 -6.26 -17.15 -7.29
N ASP A 75 -7.12 -18.17 -7.49
CA ASP A 75 -8.20 -18.09 -8.48
C ASP A 75 -9.41 -17.32 -7.96
N VAL A 76 -9.66 -17.38 -6.65
CA VAL A 76 -10.71 -16.65 -5.94
C VAL A 76 -10.08 -15.81 -4.85
N VAL A 77 -10.42 -14.56 -4.81
CA VAL A 77 -9.83 -13.56 -3.91
C VAL A 77 -10.93 -12.86 -3.12
N ILE A 78 -10.67 -12.62 -1.83
CA ILE A 78 -11.53 -11.78 -1.01
C ILE A 78 -11.28 -10.33 -1.39
N ALA A 79 -12.33 -9.68 -1.89
CA ALA A 79 -12.28 -8.29 -2.31
C ALA A 79 -13.39 -7.49 -1.65
N ARG A 80 -13.22 -6.18 -1.67
CA ARG A 80 -14.16 -5.19 -1.17
C ARG A 80 -14.95 -4.59 -2.33
N ARG A 81 -16.28 -4.60 -2.23
CA ARG A 81 -17.18 -3.95 -3.19
C ARG A 81 -18.26 -3.18 -2.45
N SER A 82 -18.32 -1.87 -2.65
CA SER A 82 -19.31 -1.00 -2.00
C SER A 82 -19.38 -1.16 -0.46
N GLY A 83 -18.23 -1.42 0.18
CA GLY A 83 -18.14 -1.62 1.63
C GLY A 83 -18.29 -3.06 2.11
N ASP A 84 -18.82 -3.97 1.31
CA ASP A 84 -18.99 -5.39 1.65
C ASP A 84 -17.80 -6.23 1.18
N PHE A 85 -17.48 -7.28 1.95
CA PHE A 85 -16.50 -8.27 1.55
C PHE A 85 -17.17 -9.35 0.71
N VAL A 86 -16.64 -9.58 -0.48
CA VAL A 86 -17.14 -10.55 -1.43
C VAL A 86 -15.99 -11.41 -1.97
N GLU A 87 -16.29 -12.68 -2.22
CA GLU A 87 -15.37 -13.56 -2.93
C GLU A 87 -15.57 -13.38 -4.44
N VAL A 88 -14.52 -13.03 -5.13
CA VAL A 88 -14.56 -12.78 -6.58
C VAL A 88 -13.43 -13.51 -7.29
N PRO A 89 -13.65 -13.97 -8.53
CA PRO A 89 -12.56 -14.48 -9.36
C PRO A 89 -11.54 -13.36 -9.64
N LYS A 90 -10.26 -13.73 -9.73
CA LYS A 90 -9.14 -12.79 -9.92
C LYS A 90 -9.26 -11.86 -11.14
N ASP A 91 -10.00 -12.28 -12.16
CA ASP A 91 -10.21 -11.52 -13.39
C ASP A 91 -11.13 -10.29 -13.23
N GLN A 92 -11.89 -10.24 -12.15
CA GLN A 92 -12.80 -9.12 -11.84
C GLN A 92 -12.16 -8.04 -10.97
N ILE A 93 -10.96 -8.29 -10.44
CA ILE A 93 -10.26 -7.33 -9.59
C ILE A 93 -9.78 -6.16 -10.43
N ASN A 94 -10.11 -4.94 -10.00
CA ASN A 94 -9.69 -3.72 -10.64
C ASN A 94 -8.48 -3.08 -9.95
N LEU A 95 -8.47 -3.12 -8.63
CA LEU A 95 -7.49 -2.46 -7.77
C LEU A 95 -7.10 -3.38 -6.63
N ILE A 96 -5.94 -3.13 -6.05
CA ILE A 96 -5.45 -3.78 -4.83
C ILE A 96 -4.93 -2.75 -3.85
N ASP A 97 -5.10 -3.00 -2.55
CA ASP A 97 -4.51 -2.17 -1.51
C ASP A 97 -2.99 -2.14 -1.62
N VAL A 98 -2.38 -0.97 -1.42
CA VAL A 98 -0.92 -0.81 -1.52
C VAL A 98 -0.19 -1.62 -0.45
N SER A 99 -0.73 -1.65 0.78
CA SER A 99 -0.13 -2.37 1.90
C SER A 99 -1.15 -2.66 2.99
N PRO A 100 -1.04 -3.79 3.73
CA PRO A 100 -1.84 -4.04 4.93
C PRO A 100 -1.67 -2.96 6.01
N LYS A 101 -0.55 -2.24 6.00
CA LYS A 101 -0.25 -1.13 6.95
C LYS A 101 -1.16 0.09 6.77
N GLN A 102 -1.94 0.17 5.70
CA GLN A 102 -2.89 1.26 5.48
C GLN A 102 -4.04 1.32 6.51
N VAL A 103 -4.29 0.23 7.24
CA VAL A 103 -5.33 0.19 8.28
C VAL A 103 -4.95 0.94 9.56
N VAL A 104 -3.68 1.33 9.72
CA VAL A 104 -3.16 2.04 10.88
C VAL A 104 -2.54 3.37 10.48
N ALA A 105 -2.49 4.31 11.43
CA ALA A 105 -1.81 5.59 11.24
C ALA A 105 -0.28 5.40 11.13
N VAL A 106 0.42 6.37 10.54
CA VAL A 106 1.88 6.32 10.34
C VAL A 106 2.62 6.10 11.66
N SER A 107 2.24 6.82 12.74
CA SER A 107 2.85 6.65 14.05
C SER A 107 2.67 5.24 14.61
N THR A 108 1.48 4.65 14.43
CA THR A 108 1.20 3.27 14.84
C THR A 108 1.99 2.27 14.01
N ALA A 109 2.18 2.51 12.72
CA ALA A 109 2.98 1.66 11.85
C ALA A 109 4.48 1.67 12.18
N CYS A 110 4.95 2.66 12.95
CA CYS A 110 6.34 2.71 13.45
C CYS A 110 6.55 1.93 14.75
N ILE A 111 5.53 1.32 15.34
CA ILE A 111 5.65 0.50 16.55
C ILE A 111 6.12 -0.91 16.14
N PRO A 112 7.31 -1.35 16.55
CA PRO A 112 7.77 -2.71 16.28
C PRO A 112 6.93 -3.71 17.09
N PHE A 113 6.67 -4.90 16.52
CA PHE A 113 5.87 -5.97 17.14
C PHE A 113 4.47 -5.53 17.58
N LEU A 114 3.85 -4.63 16.81
CA LEU A 114 2.52 -4.09 17.12
C LEU A 114 1.46 -5.18 17.36
N GLU A 115 1.55 -6.29 16.63
CA GLU A 115 0.65 -7.44 16.72
C GLU A 115 0.65 -8.14 18.08
N HIS A 116 1.68 -7.92 18.90
CA HIS A 116 1.82 -8.47 20.25
C HIS A 116 1.35 -7.50 21.35
N ASP A 117 1.00 -6.28 20.98
CA ASP A 117 0.56 -5.26 21.93
C ASP A 117 -0.96 -5.23 22.08
N ASP A 118 -1.41 -4.97 23.32
CA ASP A 118 -2.81 -4.62 23.56
C ASP A 118 -3.15 -3.28 22.89
N THR A 119 -4.37 -3.16 22.37
CA THR A 119 -4.85 -1.97 21.68
C THR A 119 -4.66 -0.70 22.47
N THR A 120 -4.93 -0.75 23.79
CA THR A 120 -4.76 0.40 24.69
C THR A 120 -3.30 0.86 24.75
N ARG A 121 -2.37 -0.09 24.88
CA ARG A 121 -0.93 0.21 24.91
C ARG A 121 -0.39 0.70 23.59
N ALA A 122 -0.86 0.14 22.48
CA ALA A 122 -0.54 0.63 21.15
C ALA A 122 -0.99 2.09 20.94
N LEU A 123 -2.20 2.43 21.40
CA LEU A 123 -2.69 3.81 21.35
C LEU A 123 -1.84 4.76 22.18
N MET A 124 -1.49 4.36 23.41
CA MET A 124 -0.60 5.16 24.28
C MET A 124 0.77 5.37 23.61
N GLY A 125 1.37 4.32 23.07
CA GLY A 125 2.65 4.39 22.36
C GLY A 125 2.61 5.31 21.14
N ALA A 126 1.58 5.21 20.31
CA ALA A 126 1.37 6.08 19.16
C ALA A 126 1.22 7.56 19.55
N ASN A 127 0.51 7.83 20.65
CA ASN A 127 0.38 9.18 21.20
C ASN A 127 1.72 9.72 21.73
N MET A 128 2.50 8.90 22.44
CA MET A 128 3.81 9.31 22.96
C MET A 128 4.81 9.60 21.86
N GLN A 129 4.82 8.87 20.74
CA GLN A 129 5.65 9.18 19.59
C GLN A 129 5.41 10.59 19.04
N ARG A 130 4.16 11.05 19.02
CA ARG A 130 3.81 12.41 18.57
C ARG A 130 4.26 13.52 19.53
N GLN A 131 4.59 13.16 20.76
CA GLN A 131 5.08 14.07 21.82
C GLN A 131 6.60 13.99 21.97
N ALA A 132 7.31 13.24 21.12
CA ALA A 132 8.75 13.07 21.18
C ALA A 132 9.48 14.38 20.91
N ILE A 133 10.52 14.66 21.68
CA ILE A 133 11.38 15.81 21.53
C ILE A 133 12.56 15.43 20.63
N PRO A 134 12.90 16.21 19.59
CA PRO A 134 14.08 15.99 18.77
C PRO A 134 15.36 15.99 19.61
N LEU A 135 16.19 14.97 19.43
CA LEU A 135 17.48 14.86 20.13
C LEU A 135 18.57 15.61 19.39
N LEU A 136 19.54 16.16 20.12
CA LEU A 136 20.72 16.82 19.52
C LEU A 136 21.57 15.85 18.69
N LYS A 137 21.66 14.61 19.13
CA LYS A 137 22.33 13.51 18.41
C LYS A 137 21.37 12.33 18.33
N PRO A 138 20.57 12.24 17.24
CA PRO A 138 19.67 11.13 17.04
C PRO A 138 20.46 9.87 16.69
N GLU A 139 19.94 8.71 17.14
CA GLU A 139 20.49 7.39 16.81
C GLU A 139 19.40 6.57 16.09
N ALA A 140 19.84 5.68 15.20
CA ALA A 140 18.93 4.75 14.54
C ALA A 140 18.43 3.69 15.53
N PRO A 141 17.15 3.29 15.49
CA PRO A 141 16.64 2.24 16.36
C PRO A 141 17.26 0.89 15.99
N PHE A 142 17.57 0.06 16.99
CA PHE A 142 18.05 -1.31 16.77
C PHE A 142 17.01 -2.19 16.08
N VAL A 143 15.73 -1.96 16.39
CA VAL A 143 14.58 -2.64 15.79
C VAL A 143 13.65 -1.60 15.20
N GLY A 144 13.45 -1.66 13.90
CA GLY A 144 12.55 -0.78 13.17
C GLY A 144 11.51 -1.57 12.37
N THR A 145 10.49 -0.89 11.87
CA THR A 145 9.43 -1.48 11.03
C THR A 145 9.72 -1.34 9.54
N GLY A 146 10.76 -0.61 9.16
CA GLY A 146 11.14 -0.33 7.77
C GLY A 146 10.35 0.81 7.12
N ILE A 147 9.38 1.39 7.80
CA ILE A 147 8.57 2.51 7.28
C ILE A 147 9.16 3.88 7.65
N GLU A 148 10.06 3.92 8.62
CA GLU A 148 10.58 5.14 9.23
C GLU A 148 11.25 6.05 8.19
N PHE A 149 12.12 5.49 7.36
CA PHE A 149 12.83 6.24 6.31
C PHE A 149 11.84 6.84 5.31
N LYS A 150 10.86 6.04 4.86
CA LYS A 150 9.87 6.50 3.90
C LYS A 150 8.96 7.57 4.51
N ALA A 151 8.54 7.39 5.75
CA ALA A 151 7.73 8.38 6.46
C ALA A 151 8.48 9.71 6.60
N ALA A 152 9.76 9.68 6.98
CA ALA A 152 10.59 10.88 7.10
C ALA A 152 10.77 11.59 5.75
N LYS A 153 11.04 10.86 4.68
CA LYS A 153 11.21 11.42 3.33
C LYS A 153 9.91 12.01 2.79
N ASP A 154 8.79 11.30 2.89
CA ASP A 154 7.50 11.71 2.34
C ASP A 154 6.85 12.85 3.16
N SER A 155 7.24 13.03 4.43
CA SER A 155 6.77 14.15 5.26
C SER A 155 7.26 15.53 4.78
N GLY A 156 8.31 15.57 3.95
CA GLY A 156 8.92 16.80 3.45
C GLY A 156 9.70 17.59 4.51
N VAL A 157 9.86 17.07 5.73
CA VAL A 157 10.66 17.69 6.80
C VAL A 157 12.15 17.60 6.47
N ALA A 158 12.59 16.49 5.87
CA ALA A 158 13.95 16.32 5.39
C ALA A 158 14.08 16.94 4.00
N ILE A 159 14.93 17.97 3.89
CA ILE A 159 15.23 18.61 2.61
C ILE A 159 16.25 17.73 1.87
N CYS A 160 15.84 17.19 0.73
CA CYS A 160 16.71 16.40 -0.14
C CYS A 160 17.28 17.28 -1.24
N ALA A 161 18.52 17.01 -1.65
CA ALA A 161 19.12 17.68 -2.81
C ALA A 161 18.46 17.18 -4.10
N ASP A 162 18.11 18.10 -5.00
CA ASP A 162 17.53 17.76 -6.31
C ASP A 162 18.62 17.41 -7.35
N VAL A 163 19.87 17.73 -7.05
CA VAL A 163 21.03 17.52 -7.92
C VAL A 163 22.22 16.97 -7.12
N ASP A 164 23.11 16.27 -7.81
CA ASP A 164 24.35 15.80 -7.21
C ASP A 164 25.25 16.96 -6.83
N GLY A 165 25.85 16.88 -5.64
CA GLY A 165 26.70 17.96 -5.13
C GLY A 165 27.53 17.53 -3.91
N VAL A 166 28.39 18.41 -3.47
CA VAL A 166 29.22 18.21 -2.27
C VAL A 166 28.83 19.25 -1.22
N VAL A 167 28.47 18.76 -0.04
CA VAL A 167 28.18 19.62 1.11
C VAL A 167 29.51 20.16 1.67
N LYS A 168 29.64 21.49 1.74
CA LYS A 168 30.80 22.17 2.30
C LYS A 168 30.57 22.61 3.73
#